data_414b48a85ae82e30db958903274c15f0
#
_entry.id   414b48a85ae82e30db958903274c15f0
#
_cell.length_a   1.000
_cell.length_b   1.000
_cell.length_c   1.000
_cell.angle_alpha   90.00
_cell.angle_beta   90.00
_cell.angle_gamma   90.00
#
_symmetry.space_group_name_H-M   'P 1'
#
loop_
_entity.id
_entity.type
_entity.pdbx_description
1 polymer ?
#
loop_
_entity_poly.entity_id
_entity_poly.type
_entity_poly.pdbx_seq_one_letter_code
_entity_poly.pdbx_strand_id
1 'polypeptide(L)'
;MPFDRRNLPDPISYYESEGLKLTSRGKWRTTACQFHGGSDSMRINTETGAFACMAGCGARGGDVLAYHMAQHGLEFVEAAKALGAWIDDGRPARRWKCWQWKPTLWPSPPETWPTVWCCLKWTCPAC
;
A
#
# COMPACT_ATOMS: atom_id res chain seq x y z
N MET A 1 -1.90 11.84 8.08
CA MET A 1 -1.51 10.64 7.34
C MET A 1 -0.24 10.92 6.55
N PRO A 2 0.78 10.08 6.58
CA PRO A 2 2.04 10.33 5.87
C PRO A 2 1.95 10.13 4.34
N PHE A 3 0.78 9.84 3.82
CA PHE A 3 0.55 9.73 2.39
C PHE A 3 0.11 11.06 1.79
N ASP A 4 0.81 11.52 0.75
CA ASP A 4 0.45 12.72 -0.01
C ASP A 4 0.18 12.36 -1.47
N ARG A 5 -1.08 12.52 -1.86
CA ARG A 5 -1.51 12.28 -3.25
C ARG A 5 -0.83 13.22 -4.26
N ARG A 6 -0.37 14.38 -3.83
CA ARG A 6 0.31 15.36 -4.70
C ARG A 6 1.67 14.88 -5.17
N ASN A 7 2.29 13.97 -4.40
CA ASN A 7 3.58 13.38 -4.73
C ASN A 7 3.48 12.15 -5.63
N LEU A 8 2.26 11.76 -6.02
CA LEU A 8 2.09 10.70 -7.02
C LEU A 8 2.65 11.16 -8.37
N PRO A 9 3.26 10.26 -9.14
CA PRO A 9 3.73 10.59 -10.47
C PRO A 9 2.58 10.97 -11.39
N ASP A 10 2.91 11.71 -12.46
CA ASP A 10 1.93 12.05 -13.48
C ASP A 10 1.32 10.78 -14.11
N PRO A 11 -0.01 10.69 -14.18
CA PRO A 11 -0.68 9.48 -14.68
C PRO A 11 -0.21 9.04 -16.07
N ILE A 12 -0.03 9.98 -16.97
CA ILE A 12 0.40 9.67 -18.34
C ILE A 12 1.79 9.06 -18.34
N SER A 13 2.74 9.73 -17.69
CA SER A 13 4.13 9.27 -17.60
C SER A 13 4.23 7.91 -16.90
N TYR A 14 3.46 7.72 -15.85
CA TYR A 14 3.46 6.45 -15.13
C TYR A 14 2.97 5.29 -16.01
N TYR A 15 1.82 5.45 -16.66
CA TYR A 15 1.27 4.38 -17.50
C TYR A 15 2.12 4.10 -18.74
N GLU A 16 2.77 5.11 -19.28
CA GLU A 16 3.74 4.94 -20.38
C GLU A 16 4.98 4.17 -19.91
N SER A 17 5.47 4.44 -18.69
CA SER A 17 6.60 3.70 -18.10
C SER A 17 6.29 2.24 -17.84
N GLU A 18 5.03 1.90 -17.57
CA GLU A 18 4.55 0.52 -17.45
C GLU A 18 4.38 -0.18 -18.82
N GLY A 19 4.68 0.51 -19.90
CA GLY A 19 4.59 -0.02 -21.26
C GLY A 19 3.19 0.06 -21.88
N LEU A 20 2.29 0.81 -21.31
CA LEU A 20 0.94 1.01 -21.82
C LEU A 20 0.92 2.11 -22.87
N LYS A 21 0.38 1.83 -24.04
CA LYS A 21 0.19 2.82 -25.09
C LYS A 21 -1.19 3.46 -24.96
N LEU A 22 -1.20 4.75 -24.65
CA LEU A 22 -2.43 5.51 -24.54
C LEU A 22 -2.84 6.00 -25.94
N THR A 23 -3.86 5.40 -26.52
CA THR A 23 -4.19 5.58 -27.94
C THR A 23 -5.17 6.70 -28.24
N SER A 24 -6.00 7.10 -27.31
CA SER A 24 -6.98 8.16 -27.58
C SER A 24 -6.51 9.54 -27.10
N ARG A 25 -7.19 10.58 -27.57
CA ARG A 25 -6.98 11.95 -27.11
C ARG A 25 -8.07 12.35 -26.11
N GLY A 26 -7.73 13.21 -25.17
CA GLY A 26 -8.68 13.73 -24.20
C GLY A 26 -8.45 13.21 -22.79
N LYS A 27 -9.44 13.44 -21.94
CA LYS A 27 -9.38 13.10 -20.51
C LYS A 27 -9.36 11.60 -20.27
N TRP A 28 -10.14 10.85 -21.03
CA TRP A 28 -10.18 9.39 -20.95
C TRP A 28 -9.47 8.78 -22.14
N ARG A 29 -8.44 8.03 -21.87
CA ARG A 29 -7.65 7.34 -22.89
C ARG A 29 -7.83 5.84 -22.78
N THR A 30 -7.76 5.16 -23.90
CA THR A 30 -7.88 3.71 -23.99
C THR A 30 -6.51 3.07 -24.12
N THR A 31 -6.30 1.96 -23.42
CA THR A 31 -5.05 1.21 -23.46
C THR A 31 -5.30 -0.29 -23.28
N ALA A 32 -4.26 -1.07 -23.47
CA ALA A 32 -4.29 -2.51 -23.21
C ALA A 32 -4.47 -2.79 -21.71
N CYS A 33 -5.25 -3.80 -21.38
CA CYS A 33 -5.38 -4.27 -20.02
C CYS A 33 -4.35 -5.37 -19.75
N GLN A 34 -3.42 -5.13 -18.87
CA GLN A 34 -2.39 -6.11 -18.50
C GLN A 34 -2.91 -7.24 -17.62
N PHE A 35 -4.07 -7.06 -16.98
CA PHE A 35 -4.63 -8.04 -16.05
C PHE A 35 -5.26 -9.26 -16.75
N HIS A 36 -5.80 -9.06 -17.93
CA HIS A 36 -6.40 -10.16 -18.72
C HIS A 36 -5.89 -10.26 -20.17
N GLY A 37 -4.95 -9.38 -20.56
CA GLY A 37 -4.35 -9.39 -21.90
C GLY A 37 -5.19 -8.79 -23.02
N GLY A 38 -6.21 -7.97 -22.68
CA GLY A 38 -7.01 -7.26 -23.68
C GLY A 38 -6.26 -6.11 -24.34
N SER A 39 -6.45 -5.91 -25.64
CA SER A 39 -5.72 -4.89 -26.40
C SER A 39 -6.21 -3.45 -26.17
N ASP A 40 -7.53 -3.24 -26.05
CA ASP A 40 -8.14 -1.91 -25.95
C ASP A 40 -9.29 -1.86 -24.93
N SER A 41 -9.16 -2.61 -23.86
CA SER A 41 -10.25 -2.80 -22.91
C SER A 41 -10.16 -1.95 -21.66
N MET A 42 -9.02 -1.31 -21.40
CA MET A 42 -8.84 -0.47 -20.22
C MET A 42 -8.92 1.01 -20.57
N ARG A 43 -9.69 1.76 -19.79
CA ARG A 43 -9.76 3.21 -19.86
C ARG A 43 -9.05 3.84 -18.69
N ILE A 44 -8.29 4.89 -18.98
CA ILE A 44 -7.50 5.63 -18.00
C ILE A 44 -7.89 7.10 -18.04
N ASN A 45 -8.11 7.68 -16.88
CA ASN A 45 -8.29 9.12 -16.73
C ASN A 45 -6.92 9.78 -16.57
N THR A 46 -6.58 10.68 -17.48
CA THR A 46 -5.29 11.35 -17.47
C THR A 46 -5.13 12.42 -16.40
N GLU A 47 -6.23 12.90 -15.82
CA GLU A 47 -6.19 13.91 -14.76
C GLU A 47 -6.02 13.30 -13.36
N THR A 48 -6.75 12.24 -13.10
CA THR A 48 -6.77 11.62 -11.77
C THR A 48 -5.95 10.33 -11.67
N GLY A 49 -5.63 9.70 -12.80
CA GLY A 49 -5.00 8.40 -12.85
C GLY A 49 -5.97 7.23 -12.65
N ALA A 50 -7.26 7.50 -12.55
CA ALA A 50 -8.26 6.46 -12.41
C ALA A 50 -8.26 5.51 -13.62
N PHE A 51 -8.43 4.24 -13.38
CA PHE A 51 -8.48 3.24 -14.43
C PHE A 51 -9.68 2.30 -14.23
N ALA A 52 -10.19 1.81 -15.34
CA ALA A 52 -11.26 0.81 -15.32
C ALA A 52 -11.18 -0.07 -16.58
N CYS A 53 -11.24 -1.36 -16.41
CA CYS A 53 -11.35 -2.31 -17.51
C CYS A 53 -12.82 -2.46 -17.92
N MET A 54 -13.11 -2.25 -19.20
CA MET A 54 -14.46 -2.36 -19.74
C MET A 54 -14.83 -3.81 -20.13
N ALA A 55 -13.85 -4.70 -20.17
CA ALA A 55 -14.06 -6.10 -20.52
C ALA A 55 -14.58 -6.97 -19.35
N GLY A 56 -14.78 -6.37 -18.18
CA GLY A 56 -15.35 -7.08 -17.03
C GLY A 56 -14.36 -7.93 -16.23
N CYS A 57 -13.04 -7.75 -16.38
CA CYS A 57 -12.06 -8.44 -15.55
C CYS A 57 -12.00 -7.94 -14.09
N GLY A 58 -12.75 -6.88 -13.76
CA GLY A 58 -12.79 -6.32 -12.43
C GLY A 58 -11.65 -5.37 -12.09
N ALA A 59 -10.69 -5.16 -12.99
CA ALA A 59 -9.59 -4.22 -12.78
C ALA A 59 -10.10 -2.78 -12.83
N ARG A 60 -10.12 -2.11 -11.69
CA ARG A 60 -10.51 -0.71 -11.56
C ARG A 60 -9.87 -0.08 -10.33
N GLY A 61 -9.65 1.19 -10.39
CA GLY A 61 -9.11 1.95 -9.27
C GLY A 61 -9.25 3.45 -9.49
N GLY A 62 -9.09 4.22 -8.43
CA GLY A 62 -9.27 5.67 -8.44
C GLY A 62 -8.03 6.48 -8.74
N ASP A 63 -6.85 5.86 -8.74
CA ASP A 63 -5.59 6.56 -8.96
C ASP A 63 -4.45 5.60 -9.40
N VAL A 64 -3.30 6.20 -9.69
CA VAL A 64 -2.08 5.48 -10.07
C VAL A 64 -1.62 4.52 -8.99
N LEU A 65 -1.80 4.88 -7.73
CA LEU A 65 -1.43 4.03 -6.60
C LEU A 65 -2.23 2.72 -6.60
N ALA A 66 -3.55 2.80 -6.84
CA ALA A 66 -4.40 1.62 -6.93
C ALA A 66 -3.96 0.69 -8.06
N TYR A 67 -3.55 1.24 -9.19
CA TYR A 67 -3.01 0.47 -10.31
C TYR A 67 -1.71 -0.24 -9.92
N HIS A 68 -0.80 0.48 -9.30
CA HIS A 68 0.50 -0.07 -8.86
C HIS A 68 0.31 -1.20 -7.85
N MET A 69 -0.59 -1.04 -6.90
CA MET A 69 -0.95 -2.11 -5.95
C MET A 69 -1.48 -3.35 -6.66
N ALA A 70 -2.40 -3.17 -7.60
CA ALA A 70 -3.01 -4.28 -8.33
C ALA A 70 -2.01 -4.98 -9.26
N GLN A 71 -1.15 -4.23 -9.93
CA GLN A 71 -0.18 -4.75 -10.88
C GLN A 71 0.95 -5.54 -10.20
N HIS A 72 1.46 -5.03 -9.11
CA HIS A 72 2.61 -5.61 -8.40
C HIS A 72 2.22 -6.42 -7.15
N GLY A 73 0.95 -6.43 -6.78
CA GLY A 73 0.47 -7.13 -5.58
C GLY A 73 1.03 -6.54 -4.28
N LEU A 74 1.32 -5.25 -4.25
CA LEU A 74 1.88 -4.55 -3.11
C LEU A 74 0.79 -4.02 -2.18
N GLU A 75 1.12 -3.86 -0.91
CA GLU A 75 0.28 -3.16 0.04
C GLU A 75 0.34 -1.64 -0.17
N PHE A 76 -0.66 -0.93 0.35
CA PHE A 76 -0.78 0.52 0.21
C PHE A 76 0.49 1.27 0.60
N VAL A 77 1.08 0.95 1.74
CA VAL A 77 2.29 1.62 2.24
C VAL A 77 3.48 1.39 1.33
N GLU A 78 3.68 0.16 0.91
CA GLU A 78 4.79 -0.22 0.03
C GLU A 78 4.66 0.41 -1.35
N ALA A 79 3.46 0.38 -1.92
CA ALA A 79 3.18 1.03 -3.19
C ALA A 79 3.38 2.54 -3.12
N ALA A 80 2.92 3.19 -2.06
CA ALA A 80 3.12 4.61 -1.84
C ALA A 80 4.60 5.00 -1.71
N LYS A 81 5.39 4.18 -1.02
CA LYS A 81 6.85 4.36 -0.93
C LYS A 81 7.53 4.19 -2.29
N ALA A 82 7.13 3.19 -3.04
CA ALA A 82 7.68 2.94 -4.38
C ALA A 82 7.41 4.09 -5.35
N LEU A 83 6.25 4.73 -5.26
CA LEU A 83 5.86 5.88 -6.08
C LEU A 83 6.37 7.22 -5.54
N GLY A 84 7.00 7.24 -4.36
CA GLY A 84 7.48 8.48 -3.75
C GLY A 84 6.40 9.35 -3.11
N ALA A 85 5.19 8.81 -2.95
CA ALA A 85 4.06 9.51 -2.34
C ALA A 85 3.95 9.32 -0.83
N TRP A 86 4.84 8.54 -0.25
CA TRP A 86 4.91 8.33 1.18
C TRP A 86 5.87 9.31 1.82
N ILE A 87 5.36 10.13 2.73
CA ILE A 87 6.16 11.06 3.50
C ILE A 87 6.52 10.39 4.82
N ASP A 88 7.75 9.91 4.93
CA ASP A 88 8.27 9.43 6.19
C ASP A 88 8.71 10.65 7.02
N ASP A 89 7.89 11.05 7.96
CA ASP A 89 8.15 12.19 8.84
C ASP A 89 9.13 11.84 9.98
N GLY A 90 9.80 10.69 9.89
CA GLY A 90 10.77 10.25 10.90
C GLY A 90 10.14 9.91 12.24
N ARG A 91 8.82 9.90 12.34
CA ARG A 91 8.15 9.45 13.57
C ARG A 91 8.36 7.95 13.70
N PRO A 92 9.01 7.50 14.77
CA PRO A 92 9.07 6.08 15.02
C PRO A 92 7.62 5.58 15.08
N ALA A 93 7.35 4.49 14.36
CA ALA A 93 6.11 3.78 14.50
C ALA A 93 5.77 3.75 15.99
N ARG A 94 4.60 4.27 16.37
CA ARG A 94 4.21 4.30 17.78
C ARG A 94 4.38 2.89 18.28
N ARG A 95 5.47 2.65 18.98
CA ARG A 95 5.62 1.44 19.77
C ARG A 95 4.35 1.37 20.59
N TRP A 96 3.52 0.42 20.27
CA TRP A 96 2.48 0.04 21.19
C TRP A 96 3.22 -0.29 22.46
N LYS A 97 3.26 0.68 23.39
CA LYS A 97 3.71 0.37 24.73
C LYS A 97 2.78 -0.75 25.13
N CYS A 98 3.30 -1.96 25.19
CA CYS A 98 2.67 -2.98 25.99
C CYS A 98 2.28 -2.26 27.26
N TRP A 99 1.00 -2.08 27.45
CA TRP A 99 0.49 -1.55 28.69
C TRP A 99 1.12 -2.40 29.76
N GLN A 100 2.12 -1.84 30.44
CA GLN A 100 2.56 -2.43 31.68
C GLN A 100 1.40 -2.27 32.65
N TRP A 101 0.43 -3.14 32.47
CA TRP A 101 -0.53 -3.38 33.49
C TRP A 101 0.27 -3.94 34.67
N LYS A 102 0.66 -3.06 35.58
CA LYS A 102 1.01 -3.48 36.91
C LYS A 102 -0.31 -3.56 37.68
N PRO A 103 -0.90 -4.73 37.82
CA PRO A 103 -2.01 -4.85 38.72
C PRO A 103 -1.42 -4.64 40.12
N THR A 104 -1.74 -3.52 40.73
CA THR A 104 -1.31 -3.17 42.09
C THR A 104 -1.86 -4.11 43.17
N LEU A 105 -2.57 -5.17 42.77
CA LEU A 105 -3.29 -6.10 43.66
C LEU A 105 -2.88 -7.57 43.53
N TRP A 106 -1.87 -7.91 42.72
CA TRP A 106 -1.38 -9.28 42.62
C TRP A 106 -0.07 -9.40 43.37
N PRO A 107 0.06 -10.42 44.27
CA PRO A 107 1.34 -10.72 44.89
C PRO A 107 2.34 -11.04 43.79
N SER A 108 3.57 -10.56 43.95
CA SER A 108 4.68 -10.83 43.06
C SER A 108 4.76 -12.32 42.76
N PRO A 109 4.85 -12.75 41.49
CA PRO A 109 5.04 -14.16 41.17
C PRO A 109 6.31 -14.64 41.86
N PRO A 110 6.32 -15.86 42.43
CA PRO A 110 7.51 -16.39 43.07
C PRO A 110 8.67 -16.39 42.07
N GLU A 111 9.86 -16.02 42.54
CA GLU A 111 11.09 -15.86 41.76
C GLU A 111 11.56 -17.12 41.01
N THR A 112 10.83 -18.21 41.14
CA THR A 112 11.12 -19.51 40.52
C THR A 112 10.53 -19.72 39.13
N TRP A 113 9.82 -18.73 38.59
CA TRP A 113 9.32 -18.84 37.20
C TRP A 113 10.43 -18.51 36.24
N PRO A 114 10.86 -19.44 35.37
CA PRO A 114 11.88 -19.14 34.40
C PRO A 114 11.36 -18.04 33.47
N THR A 115 12.14 -16.98 33.32
CA THR A 115 11.91 -15.85 32.42
C THR A 115 11.75 -16.27 30.95
N VAL A 116 11.90 -17.53 30.64
CA VAL A 116 11.81 -18.15 29.31
C VAL A 116 10.36 -18.19 28.78
N TRP A 117 9.35 -18.12 29.65
CA TRP A 117 7.95 -18.23 29.22
C TRP A 117 7.38 -16.96 28.62
N CYS A 118 7.97 -15.81 28.87
CA CYS A 118 7.55 -14.57 28.23
C CYS A 118 8.01 -14.45 26.76
N CYS A 119 9.08 -15.14 26.39
CA CYS A 119 9.64 -15.04 25.03
C CYS A 119 9.07 -16.04 24.04
N LEU A 120 8.38 -17.09 24.47
CA LEU A 120 7.91 -18.18 23.61
C LEU A 120 6.55 -17.93 22.93
N LYS A 121 5.77 -16.96 23.38
CA LYS A 121 4.44 -16.69 22.80
C LYS A 121 4.34 -15.44 21.92
N TRP A 122 5.30 -14.55 22.01
CA TRP A 122 5.32 -13.33 21.19
C TRP A 122 6.77 -12.97 20.96
N THR A 123 7.19 -12.96 19.70
CA THR A 123 8.48 -12.40 19.30
C THR A 123 8.55 -10.92 19.72
N CYS A 124 8.94 -10.69 20.94
CA CYS A 124 9.19 -9.37 21.45
C CYS A 124 10.69 -9.07 21.24
N PRO A 125 11.07 -8.20 20.31
CA PRO A 125 12.47 -7.90 20.00
C PRO A 125 13.17 -7.10 21.12
N ALA A 126 12.56 -6.94 22.26
CA ALA A 126 13.08 -6.16 23.38
C ALA A 126 13.45 -7.01 24.63
N CYS A 127 13.56 -8.32 24.47
CA CYS A 127 14.20 -9.15 25.51
C CYS A 127 15.67 -9.31 25.19
#